data_4f92cf1713c9fcc88cb4794df0d5d7a1
#
_entry.id   4f92cf1713c9fcc88cb4794df0d5d7a1
#
_cell.length_a   1.000
_cell.length_b   1.000
_cell.length_c   1.000
_cell.angle_alpha   90.00
_cell.angle_beta   90.00
_cell.angle_gamma   90.00
#
_symmetry.space_group_name_H-M   'P 1'
#
loop_
_entity.id
_entity.type
_entity.pdbx_description
1 polymer ?
#
loop_
_entity_poly.entity_id
_entity_poly.type
_entity_poly.pdbx_seq_one_letter_code
_entity_poly.pdbx_strand_id
1 'polypeptide(L)'
;VRFAQIFTLLLTMYLAPLSLRAQSENDMVNFLQAGPSDASKLMNAYLNPVIEGLSYGFNGGWYTTAKAHKTLGFDIGVSFNAVFIPSSNNYFDPNSLGLETITDFTSTAANGLAPTIVGPEDETIYYVDLNGDNQTDANFDGPQGLDFKEQIKISGVLAPTAQIGIGIYKNTDLKIRWMPE
;
A
#
# COMPACT_ATOMS: atom_id res chain seq x y z
N VAL A 1 -13.05 16.48 31.37
CA VAL A 1 -12.11 17.43 30.73
C VAL A 1 -10.97 16.71 30.02
N ARG A 2 -10.31 15.72 30.65
CA ARG A 2 -9.16 15.00 30.03
C ARG A 2 -9.52 14.12 28.82
N PHE A 3 -10.69 13.49 28.81
CA PHE A 3 -11.17 12.68 27.69
C PHE A 3 -11.45 13.50 26.42
N ALA A 4 -12.07 14.66 26.57
CA ALA A 4 -12.32 15.57 25.46
C ALA A 4 -11.02 16.10 24.84
N GLN A 5 -10.01 16.40 25.65
CA GLN A 5 -8.70 16.84 25.18
C GLN A 5 -7.94 15.75 24.42
N ILE A 6 -8.00 14.50 24.87
CA ILE A 6 -7.39 13.36 24.17
C ILE A 6 -8.12 13.10 22.84
N PHE A 7 -9.44 13.18 22.83
CA PHE A 7 -10.23 13.01 21.60
C PHE A 7 -9.96 14.13 20.60
N THR A 8 -9.84 15.38 21.06
CA THR A 8 -9.46 16.50 20.19
C THR A 8 -8.06 16.36 19.66
N LEU A 9 -7.11 15.89 20.47
CA LEU A 9 -5.71 15.64 20.03
C LEU A 9 -5.64 14.52 18.99
N LEU A 10 -6.38 13.45 19.17
CA LEU A 10 -6.47 12.35 18.20
C LEU A 10 -7.14 12.81 16.89
N LEU A 11 -8.17 13.65 16.98
CA LEU A 11 -8.87 14.19 15.82
C LEU A 11 -8.00 15.20 15.05
N THR A 12 -7.22 16.03 15.74
CA THR A 12 -6.28 16.97 15.09
C THR A 12 -5.09 16.24 14.46
N MET A 13 -4.65 15.13 15.03
CA MET A 13 -3.60 14.28 14.46
C MET A 13 -4.10 13.56 13.21
N TYR A 14 -5.40 13.26 13.10
CA TYR A 14 -6.04 12.67 11.93
C TYR A 14 -6.31 13.70 10.81
N LEU A 15 -6.49 14.98 11.19
CA LEU A 15 -6.73 16.10 10.27
C LEU A 15 -5.46 16.87 9.88
N ALA A 16 -4.28 16.50 10.43
CA ALA A 16 -3.04 17.05 9.93
C ALA A 16 -2.90 16.60 8.47
N PRO A 17 -2.92 17.51 7.50
CA PRO A 17 -2.63 17.13 6.12
C PRO A 17 -1.21 16.58 6.13
N LEU A 18 -1.09 15.26 5.99
CA LEU A 18 0.13 14.68 5.49
C LEU A 18 0.30 15.34 4.12
N SER A 19 1.21 16.33 4.05
CA SER A 19 1.68 16.83 2.78
C SER A 19 2.55 15.73 2.17
N LEU A 20 1.92 14.59 1.87
CA LEU A 20 2.44 13.65 0.92
C LEU A 20 2.62 14.48 -0.34
N ARG A 21 3.85 14.68 -0.75
CA ARG A 21 4.11 15.20 -2.09
C ARG A 21 3.39 14.21 -2.99
N ALA A 22 2.25 14.63 -3.51
CA ALA A 22 1.54 13.86 -4.51
C ALA A 22 2.57 13.65 -5.62
N GLN A 23 2.95 12.42 -5.85
CA GLN A 23 3.60 12.04 -7.09
C GLN A 23 2.75 12.64 -8.18
N SER A 24 3.40 13.20 -9.20
CA SER A 24 2.67 13.76 -10.31
C SER A 24 1.66 12.71 -10.76
N GLU A 25 0.37 13.05 -10.79
CA GLU A 25 -0.68 12.15 -11.31
C GLU A 25 -0.28 11.61 -12.70
N ASN A 26 0.55 12.37 -13.41
CA ASN A 26 1.08 11.99 -14.71
C ASN A 26 2.01 10.78 -14.65
N ASP A 27 2.79 10.57 -13.58
CA ASP A 27 3.78 9.49 -13.54
C ASP A 27 3.12 8.11 -13.49
N MET A 28 1.99 7.97 -12.81
CA MET A 28 1.21 6.73 -12.84
C MET A 28 0.47 6.54 -14.18
N VAL A 29 0.02 7.64 -14.79
CA VAL A 29 -0.61 7.61 -16.12
C VAL A 29 0.41 7.22 -17.19
N ASN A 30 1.69 7.55 -17.00
CA ASN A 30 2.76 7.18 -17.91
C ASN A 30 2.88 5.66 -18.12
N PHE A 31 2.56 4.84 -17.12
CA PHE A 31 2.53 3.39 -17.29
C PHE A 31 1.56 2.93 -18.40
N LEU A 32 0.52 3.70 -18.69
CA LEU A 32 -0.42 3.38 -19.77
C LEU A 32 0.22 3.47 -21.16
N GLN A 33 1.35 4.16 -21.29
CA GLN A 33 2.09 4.25 -22.56
C GLN A 33 2.67 2.89 -22.98
N ALA A 34 2.94 2.02 -22.02
CA ALA A 34 3.40 0.64 -22.27
C ALA A 34 2.28 -0.31 -22.75
N GLY A 35 1.06 0.21 -22.93
CA GLY A 35 -0.11 -0.61 -23.23
C GLY A 35 -0.72 -1.28 -21.98
N PRO A 36 -1.98 -1.74 -22.05
CA PRO A 36 -2.74 -2.19 -20.88
C PRO A 36 -2.13 -3.42 -20.17
N SER A 37 -1.50 -4.33 -20.91
CA SER A 37 -0.87 -5.54 -20.34
C SER A 37 0.30 -5.16 -19.44
N ASP A 38 1.28 -4.46 -19.97
CA ASP A 38 2.50 -4.10 -19.24
C ASP A 38 2.22 -3.06 -18.17
N ALA A 39 1.33 -2.09 -18.43
CA ALA A 39 0.86 -1.15 -17.42
C ALA A 39 0.31 -1.85 -16.18
N SER A 40 -0.51 -2.88 -16.37
CA SER A 40 -1.09 -3.66 -15.26
C SER A 40 -0.01 -4.40 -14.46
N LYS A 41 0.98 -5.00 -15.14
CA LYS A 41 2.10 -5.71 -14.49
C LYS A 41 2.96 -4.75 -13.67
N LEU A 42 3.34 -3.60 -14.25
CA LEU A 42 4.13 -2.56 -13.58
C LEU A 42 3.39 -1.98 -12.37
N MET A 43 2.10 -1.62 -12.55
CA MET A 43 1.27 -1.07 -11.48
C MET A 43 1.14 -2.06 -10.31
N ASN A 44 0.90 -3.33 -10.61
CA ASN A 44 0.83 -4.37 -9.58
C ASN A 44 2.16 -4.49 -8.83
N ALA A 45 3.29 -4.56 -9.52
CA ALA A 45 4.60 -4.66 -8.88
C ALA A 45 4.91 -3.43 -8.01
N TYR A 46 4.60 -2.23 -8.51
CA TYR A 46 4.80 -0.97 -7.81
C TYR A 46 3.96 -0.87 -6.52
N LEU A 47 2.68 -1.23 -6.56
CA LEU A 47 1.74 -1.10 -5.42
C LEU A 47 1.75 -2.31 -4.49
N ASN A 48 2.26 -3.47 -4.92
CA ASN A 48 2.17 -4.74 -4.19
C ASN A 48 2.56 -4.66 -2.71
N PRO A 49 3.65 -4.00 -2.30
CA PRO A 49 4.04 -3.94 -0.89
C PRO A 49 2.99 -3.31 0.02
N VAL A 50 2.30 -2.27 -0.46
CA VAL A 50 1.23 -1.60 0.29
C VAL A 50 -0.04 -2.46 0.31
N ILE A 51 -0.43 -3.03 -0.84
CA ILE A 51 -1.62 -3.90 -0.94
C ILE A 51 -1.46 -5.12 -0.03
N GLU A 52 -0.30 -5.77 -0.08
CA GLU A 52 0.01 -6.91 0.76
C GLU A 52 0.03 -6.52 2.25
N GLY A 53 0.70 -5.42 2.59
CA GLY A 53 0.74 -4.89 3.95
C GLY A 53 -0.65 -4.57 4.50
N LEU A 54 -1.49 -3.88 3.74
CA LEU A 54 -2.88 -3.60 4.15
C LEU A 54 -3.70 -4.89 4.31
N SER A 55 -3.51 -5.87 3.41
CA SER A 55 -4.19 -7.15 3.50
C SER A 55 -3.86 -7.88 4.80
N TYR A 56 -2.59 -7.93 5.21
CA TYR A 56 -2.21 -8.47 6.51
C TYR A 56 -2.75 -7.64 7.67
N GLY A 57 -2.67 -6.32 7.59
CA GLY A 57 -3.16 -5.39 8.60
C GLY A 57 -4.66 -5.55 8.85
N PHE A 58 -5.44 -5.63 7.81
CA PHE A 58 -6.90 -5.80 7.91
C PHE A 58 -7.31 -7.17 8.40
N ASN A 59 -6.51 -8.21 8.15
CA ASN A 59 -6.75 -9.55 8.68
C ASN A 59 -6.30 -9.73 10.15
N GLY A 60 -5.47 -8.84 10.68
CA GLY A 60 -5.03 -8.88 12.07
C GLY A 60 -6.12 -8.47 13.07
N GLY A 61 -5.96 -8.86 14.34
CA GLY A 61 -6.73 -8.32 15.47
C GLY A 61 -8.21 -8.68 15.53
N TRP A 62 -8.67 -9.76 14.90
CA TRP A 62 -10.08 -10.21 14.99
C TRP A 62 -10.49 -10.67 16.38
N TYR A 63 -9.57 -11.25 17.13
CA TYR A 63 -9.83 -11.82 18.44
C TYR A 63 -8.77 -11.39 19.45
N THR A 64 -9.23 -10.92 20.59
CA THR A 64 -8.38 -10.67 21.77
C THR A 64 -8.54 -11.75 22.82
N THR A 65 -9.61 -12.55 22.73
CA THR A 65 -9.92 -13.68 23.61
C THR A 65 -10.70 -14.75 22.85
N ALA A 66 -10.52 -16.00 23.24
CA ALA A 66 -11.29 -17.12 22.73
C ALA A 66 -12.65 -17.30 23.45
N LYS A 67 -12.97 -16.45 24.46
CA LYS A 67 -14.20 -16.55 25.21
C LYS A 67 -15.33 -15.83 24.45
N ALA A 68 -16.34 -16.58 24.03
CA ALA A 68 -17.53 -16.02 23.43
C ALA A 68 -18.38 -15.23 24.43
N HIS A 69 -19.13 -14.28 23.95
CA HIS A 69 -20.07 -13.50 24.75
C HIS A 69 -21.26 -14.37 25.20
N LYS A 70 -21.88 -13.95 26.31
CA LYS A 70 -23.21 -14.47 26.64
C LYS A 70 -24.20 -14.02 25.56
N THR A 71 -25.31 -14.76 25.40
CA THR A 71 -26.37 -14.38 24.49
C THR A 71 -26.79 -12.93 24.69
N LEU A 72 -26.83 -12.13 23.63
CA LEU A 72 -27.04 -10.68 23.58
C LEU A 72 -25.95 -9.83 24.26
N GLY A 73 -24.86 -10.43 24.75
CA GLY A 73 -23.66 -9.66 25.11
C GLY A 73 -23.00 -9.12 23.85
N PHE A 74 -22.41 -7.92 23.93
CA PHE A 74 -21.76 -7.29 22.80
C PHE A 74 -20.43 -6.64 23.19
N ASP A 75 -19.57 -6.46 22.21
CA ASP A 75 -18.36 -5.63 22.29
C ASP A 75 -18.27 -4.69 21.09
N ILE A 76 -17.61 -3.56 21.30
CA ILE A 76 -17.24 -2.61 20.26
C ILE A 76 -15.75 -2.36 20.43
N GLY A 77 -14.99 -2.51 19.36
CA GLY A 77 -13.54 -2.31 19.37
C GLY A 77 -13.08 -1.47 18.19
N VAL A 78 -12.06 -0.66 18.45
CA VAL A 78 -11.27 0.02 17.41
C VAL A 78 -9.84 -0.50 17.55
N SER A 79 -9.23 -0.91 16.45
CA SER A 79 -7.85 -1.37 16.43
C SER A 79 -7.05 -0.67 15.32
N PHE A 80 -5.77 -0.51 15.59
CA PHE A 80 -4.79 0.04 14.65
C PHE A 80 -3.70 -1.02 14.50
N ASN A 81 -3.70 -1.70 13.36
CA ASN A 81 -2.66 -2.68 13.06
C ASN A 81 -1.56 -1.99 12.26
N ALA A 82 -0.33 -2.04 12.75
CA ALA A 82 0.85 -1.58 12.03
C ALA A 82 1.53 -2.80 11.39
N VAL A 83 1.69 -2.75 10.07
CA VAL A 83 2.41 -3.78 9.32
C VAL A 83 3.70 -3.20 8.80
N PHE A 84 4.82 -3.76 9.22
CA PHE A 84 6.14 -3.34 8.77
C PHE A 84 6.45 -4.01 7.44
N ILE A 85 6.87 -3.20 6.46
CA ILE A 85 7.27 -3.67 5.14
C ILE A 85 8.79 -3.83 5.14
N PRO A 86 9.33 -5.03 4.84
CA PRO A 86 10.76 -5.25 4.77
C PRO A 86 11.41 -4.40 3.67
N SER A 87 12.66 -3.99 3.87
CA SER A 87 13.42 -3.23 2.87
C SER A 87 13.68 -3.99 1.57
N SER A 88 13.57 -5.32 1.58
CA SER A 88 13.58 -6.14 0.37
C SER A 88 12.45 -5.79 -0.61
N ASN A 89 11.37 -5.19 -0.11
CA ASN A 89 10.20 -4.81 -0.90
C ASN A 89 10.24 -3.34 -1.36
N ASN A 90 11.36 -2.66 -1.16
CA ASN A 90 11.55 -1.29 -1.65
C ASN A 90 11.73 -1.21 -3.17
N TYR A 91 12.10 -2.32 -3.80
CA TYR A 91 12.39 -2.40 -5.22
C TYR A 91 11.78 -3.65 -5.84
N PHE A 92 11.58 -3.60 -7.15
CA PHE A 92 11.23 -4.75 -7.97
C PHE A 92 12.08 -4.78 -9.25
N ASP A 93 12.22 -5.95 -9.85
CA ASP A 93 12.90 -6.11 -11.13
C ASP A 93 11.89 -6.14 -12.29
N PRO A 94 11.82 -5.12 -13.13
CA PRO A 94 10.95 -5.09 -14.29
C PRO A 94 11.14 -6.27 -15.23
N ASN A 95 12.37 -6.77 -15.39
CA ASN A 95 12.67 -7.92 -16.26
C ASN A 95 11.98 -9.20 -15.78
N SER A 96 11.68 -9.32 -14.49
CA SER A 96 11.00 -10.48 -13.93
C SER A 96 9.49 -10.53 -14.23
N LEU A 97 8.92 -9.43 -14.73
CA LEU A 97 7.47 -9.29 -14.92
C LEU A 97 6.97 -9.88 -16.25
N GLY A 98 7.87 -10.28 -17.16
CA GLY A 98 7.48 -10.75 -18.48
C GLY A 98 6.73 -9.70 -19.28
N LEU A 99 7.31 -8.49 -19.37
CA LEU A 99 6.78 -7.38 -20.15
C LEU A 99 6.85 -7.69 -21.64
N GLU A 100 5.92 -7.16 -22.42
CA GLU A 100 5.77 -7.47 -23.84
C GLU A 100 6.25 -6.34 -24.74
N THR A 101 5.99 -5.10 -24.36
CA THR A 101 6.32 -3.91 -25.14
C THR A 101 7.50 -3.14 -24.56
N ILE A 102 7.80 -3.32 -23.27
CA ILE A 102 8.98 -2.74 -22.65
C ILE A 102 10.17 -3.66 -22.87
N THR A 103 11.16 -3.14 -23.58
CA THR A 103 12.36 -3.89 -23.98
C THR A 103 13.54 -3.68 -23.04
N ASP A 104 13.59 -2.52 -22.35
CA ASP A 104 14.67 -2.16 -21.45
C ASP A 104 14.20 -1.10 -20.44
N PHE A 105 14.99 -0.90 -19.40
CA PHE A 105 14.78 0.18 -18.45
C PHE A 105 16.13 0.65 -17.86
N THR A 106 16.16 1.90 -17.37
CA THR A 106 17.26 2.44 -16.59
C THR A 106 16.74 2.97 -15.25
N SER A 107 17.52 2.79 -14.19
CA SER A 107 17.18 3.27 -12.86
C SER A 107 18.36 4.00 -12.23
N THR A 108 18.07 5.05 -11.46
CA THR A 108 19.07 5.75 -10.64
C THR A 108 19.41 5.00 -9.36
N ALA A 109 18.63 3.99 -8.98
CA ALA A 109 18.89 3.15 -7.83
C ALA A 109 20.24 2.42 -7.95
N ALA A 110 21.01 2.38 -6.86
CA ALA A 110 22.33 1.76 -6.83
C ALA A 110 22.32 0.26 -7.17
N ASN A 111 21.18 -0.42 -7.00
CA ASN A 111 20.98 -1.83 -7.36
C ASN A 111 20.45 -2.02 -8.80
N GLY A 112 20.17 -0.93 -9.53
CA GLY A 112 19.63 -0.97 -10.89
C GLY A 112 18.18 -1.46 -10.99
N LEU A 113 17.44 -1.51 -9.88
CA LEU A 113 16.05 -1.96 -9.84
C LEU A 113 15.08 -0.78 -9.80
N ALA A 114 13.84 -1.00 -10.18
CA ALA A 114 12.80 0.02 -10.10
C ALA A 114 12.23 0.11 -8.68
N PRO A 115 11.98 1.33 -8.14
CA PRO A 115 11.41 1.48 -6.82
C PRO A 115 9.95 1.07 -6.78
N THR A 116 9.51 0.53 -5.64
CA THR A 116 8.09 0.39 -5.31
C THR A 116 7.58 1.67 -4.66
N ILE A 117 6.27 1.78 -4.46
CA ILE A 117 5.65 2.94 -3.79
C ILE A 117 6.24 3.23 -2.39
N VAL A 118 6.74 2.20 -1.68
CA VAL A 118 7.37 2.36 -0.35
C VAL A 118 8.87 2.58 -0.41
N GLY A 119 9.47 2.41 -1.60
CA GLY A 119 10.89 2.58 -1.86
C GLY A 119 11.35 4.03 -1.83
N PRO A 120 12.66 4.26 -2.03
CA PRO A 120 13.23 5.59 -2.17
C PRO A 120 12.74 6.33 -3.41
N GLU A 121 13.02 7.65 -3.47
CA GLU A 121 12.69 8.52 -4.60
C GLU A 121 13.68 8.32 -5.77
N ASP A 122 13.94 7.07 -6.16
CA ASP A 122 14.76 6.74 -7.32
C ASP A 122 13.96 6.89 -8.61
N GLU A 123 14.59 7.37 -9.66
CA GLU A 123 13.97 7.54 -10.97
C GLU A 123 14.15 6.28 -11.81
N THR A 124 13.15 5.94 -12.61
CA THR A 124 13.21 4.83 -13.57
C THR A 124 12.65 5.30 -14.90
N ILE A 125 13.38 5.05 -15.98
CA ILE A 125 12.95 5.32 -17.35
C ILE A 125 12.74 3.96 -18.05
N TYR A 126 11.57 3.77 -18.63
CA TYR A 126 11.20 2.60 -19.40
C TYR A 126 11.28 2.88 -20.90
N TYR A 127 11.84 1.95 -21.66
CA TYR A 127 11.98 2.03 -23.10
C TYR A 127 11.00 1.06 -23.78
N VAL A 128 10.21 1.58 -24.71
CA VAL A 128 9.08 0.86 -25.32
C VAL A 128 9.32 0.64 -26.80
N ASP A 129 9.10 -0.58 -27.24
CA ASP A 129 9.00 -0.98 -28.64
C ASP A 129 7.52 -1.25 -28.97
N LEU A 130 6.93 -0.38 -29.76
CA LEU A 130 5.47 -0.43 -30.10
C LEU A 130 5.20 -1.27 -31.36
N ASN A 131 6.22 -1.49 -32.17
CA ASN A 131 6.07 -2.13 -33.49
C ASN A 131 6.71 -3.54 -33.56
N GLY A 132 7.49 -3.94 -32.52
CA GLY A 132 8.11 -5.26 -32.42
C GLY A 132 9.38 -5.45 -33.29
N ASP A 133 10.06 -4.33 -33.64
CA ASP A 133 11.29 -4.38 -34.45
C ASP A 133 12.57 -4.41 -33.59
N ASN A 134 12.44 -4.50 -32.28
CA ASN A 134 13.50 -4.45 -31.27
C ASN A 134 14.26 -3.12 -31.23
N GLN A 135 13.64 -2.03 -31.65
CA GLN A 135 14.13 -0.68 -31.46
C GLN A 135 13.23 0.09 -30.52
N THR A 136 13.80 1.06 -29.81
CA THR A 136 13.02 1.91 -28.91
C THR A 136 12.25 2.96 -29.72
N ASP A 137 10.93 2.88 -29.70
CA ASP A 137 10.04 3.86 -30.34
C ASP A 137 9.74 5.04 -29.42
N ALA A 138 9.66 4.78 -28.10
CA ALA A 138 9.34 5.76 -27.09
C ALA A 138 9.95 5.42 -25.74
N ASN A 139 9.98 6.39 -24.84
CA ASN A 139 10.30 6.17 -23.43
C ASN A 139 9.35 6.98 -22.54
N PHE A 140 9.21 6.55 -21.29
CA PHE A 140 8.48 7.28 -20.27
C PHE A 140 9.09 7.09 -18.89
N ASP A 141 8.87 8.07 -18.02
CA ASP A 141 9.33 8.02 -16.63
C ASP A 141 8.34 7.21 -15.79
N GLY A 142 8.85 6.26 -15.03
CA GLY A 142 8.08 5.54 -14.02
C GLY A 142 7.90 6.36 -12.74
N PRO A 143 6.91 6.03 -11.91
CA PRO A 143 6.73 6.68 -10.62
C PRO A 143 7.88 6.36 -9.68
N GLN A 144 8.31 7.38 -8.93
CA GLN A 144 9.30 7.25 -7.86
C GLN A 144 8.66 6.62 -6.61
N GLY A 145 9.48 6.11 -5.70
CA GLY A 145 9.04 5.71 -4.37
C GLY A 145 8.64 6.93 -3.52
N LEU A 146 7.83 6.72 -2.50
CA LEU A 146 7.43 7.76 -1.54
C LEU A 146 8.37 7.85 -0.33
N ASP A 147 9.41 7.06 -0.28
CA ASP A 147 10.36 6.95 0.83
C ASP A 147 9.70 7.01 2.22
N PHE A 148 8.83 6.06 2.52
CA PHE A 148 8.08 6.01 3.79
C PHE A 148 8.99 6.09 5.01
N LYS A 149 10.20 5.54 4.91
CA LYS A 149 11.16 5.56 6.00
C LYS A 149 11.66 6.97 6.33
N GLU A 150 11.90 7.79 5.31
CA GLU A 150 12.32 9.18 5.49
C GLU A 150 11.14 10.09 5.88
N GLN A 151 10.00 9.93 5.23
CA GLN A 151 8.85 10.82 5.39
C GLN A 151 8.08 10.60 6.69
N ILE A 152 7.75 9.34 7.03
CA ILE A 152 6.95 9.01 8.21
C ILE A 152 7.73 8.27 9.29
N LYS A 153 9.04 8.05 9.08
CA LYS A 153 9.96 7.32 9.99
C LYS A 153 9.53 5.89 10.31
N ILE A 154 8.59 5.35 9.53
CA ILE A 154 8.06 3.98 9.68
C ILE A 154 8.02 3.35 8.29
N SER A 155 8.78 2.27 8.07
CA SER A 155 8.66 1.46 6.86
C SER A 155 7.47 0.52 7.01
N GLY A 156 6.25 1.03 6.80
CA GLY A 156 5.07 0.20 6.99
C GLY A 156 3.76 0.95 6.74
N VAL A 157 2.68 0.22 6.81
CA VAL A 157 1.32 0.72 6.63
C VAL A 157 0.50 0.55 7.89
N LEU A 158 -0.41 1.49 8.15
CA LEU A 158 -1.37 1.43 9.25
C LEU A 158 -2.72 0.99 8.70
N ALA A 159 -3.29 -0.04 9.30
CA ALA A 159 -4.60 -0.56 8.97
C ALA A 159 -5.58 -0.32 10.14
N PRO A 160 -6.27 0.84 10.18
CA PRO A 160 -7.28 1.10 11.17
C PRO A 160 -8.52 0.26 10.89
N THR A 161 -9.13 -0.30 11.93
CA THR A 161 -10.36 -1.06 11.81
C THR A 161 -11.30 -0.79 12.98
N ALA A 162 -12.60 -0.80 12.72
CA ALA A 162 -13.63 -0.78 13.75
C ALA A 162 -14.44 -2.07 13.66
N GLN A 163 -14.76 -2.68 14.81
CA GLN A 163 -15.54 -3.91 14.82
C GLN A 163 -16.59 -3.90 15.92
N ILE A 164 -17.65 -4.63 15.67
CA ILE A 164 -18.69 -4.95 16.65
C ILE A 164 -18.85 -6.46 16.72
N GLY A 165 -18.94 -7.00 17.93
CA GLY A 165 -19.24 -8.39 18.20
C GLY A 165 -20.53 -8.53 18.98
N ILE A 166 -21.33 -9.54 18.70
CA ILE A 166 -22.53 -9.86 19.45
C ILE A 166 -22.66 -11.38 19.66
N GLY A 167 -22.91 -11.78 20.90
CA GLY A 167 -23.23 -13.17 21.24
C GLY A 167 -24.64 -13.54 20.77
N ILE A 168 -24.73 -14.49 19.85
CA ILE A 168 -26.02 -14.91 19.26
C ILE A 168 -26.62 -16.04 20.05
N TYR A 169 -25.87 -17.12 20.23
CA TYR A 169 -26.31 -18.34 20.86
C TYR A 169 -25.12 -19.10 21.43
N LYS A 170 -25.31 -19.90 22.50
CA LYS A 170 -24.31 -20.72 23.19
C LYS A 170 -22.90 -20.74 22.59
N ASN A 171 -21.98 -19.95 23.14
CA ASN A 171 -20.57 -19.85 22.72
C ASN A 171 -20.35 -19.47 21.25
N THR A 172 -21.31 -18.77 20.63
CA THR A 172 -21.22 -18.31 19.24
C THR A 172 -21.37 -16.80 19.19
N ASP A 173 -20.37 -16.13 18.63
CA ASP A 173 -20.36 -14.69 18.36
C ASP A 173 -20.47 -14.44 16.85
N LEU A 174 -21.24 -13.42 16.48
CA LEU A 174 -21.15 -12.78 15.18
C LEU A 174 -20.31 -11.52 15.32
N LYS A 175 -19.29 -11.38 14.45
CA LYS A 175 -18.46 -10.17 14.41
C LYS A 175 -18.55 -9.54 13.02
N ILE A 176 -18.69 -8.23 13.01
CA ILE A 176 -18.67 -7.42 11.80
C ILE A 176 -17.53 -6.40 11.98
N ARG A 177 -16.70 -6.27 10.95
CA ARG A 177 -15.61 -5.32 10.90
C ARG A 177 -15.82 -4.35 9.75
N TRP A 178 -15.64 -3.09 10.04
CA TRP A 178 -15.55 -2.02 9.06
C TRP A 178 -14.11 -1.54 8.92
N MET A 179 -13.72 -1.31 7.68
CA MET A 179 -12.43 -0.75 7.30
C MET A 179 -12.69 0.53 6.53
N PRO A 180 -12.03 1.65 6.86
CA PRO A 180 -12.18 2.88 6.09
C PRO A 180 -11.62 2.68 4.68
N GLU A 181 -12.29 3.26 3.70
CA GLU A 181 -11.83 3.37 2.31
C GLU A 181 -10.85 4.52 2.16
#